data_005fff5acb0ab71811339b547d7270f8
#
_entry.id   005fff5acb0ab71811339b547d7270f8
#
_cell.length_a   1.000
_cell.length_b   1.000
_cell.length_c   1.000
_cell.angle_alpha   90.00
_cell.angle_beta   90.00
_cell.angle_gamma   90.00
#
_symmetry.space_group_name_H-M   'P 1'
#
loop_
_entity.id
_entity.type
_entity.pdbx_description
1 polymer ?
#
loop_
_entity_poly.entity_id
_entity_poly.type
_entity_poly.pdbx_seq_one_letter_code
_entity_poly.pdbx_strand_id
1 'polypeptide(L)'
;MERTKRLVDEGKLKIYEDLEKDNYYALLADSRVLFNCALQDWVSNTVSEADALGCNVLYPAYRSFPETFANDPERLYIPWSINDALNKLFKLLKHPHNNIGKISDYNDKTIDRICDIITGQGEQYLRMDTDYRKYVSETKY
;
A
#
# COMPACT_ATOMS: atom_id res chain seq x y z
N MET A 1 13.99 21.27 -11.18
CA MET A 1 13.41 22.43 -10.46
C MET A 1 12.45 23.28 -11.30
N GLU A 2 12.82 23.68 -12.50
CA GLU A 2 12.01 24.56 -13.37
C GLU A 2 10.63 23.97 -13.75
N ARG A 3 10.56 22.65 -14.07
CA ARG A 3 9.30 21.96 -14.40
C ARG A 3 8.32 21.91 -13.20
N THR A 4 8.82 21.66 -12.01
CA THR A 4 8.01 21.64 -10.78
C THR A 4 7.41 22.99 -10.51
N LYS A 5 8.24 24.06 -10.57
CA LYS A 5 7.79 25.44 -10.39
C LYS A 5 6.67 25.80 -11.37
N ARG A 6 6.85 25.49 -12.66
CA ARG A 6 5.81 25.72 -13.67
C ARG A 6 4.48 25.05 -13.34
N LEU A 7 4.50 23.78 -12.88
CA LEU A 7 3.29 23.06 -12.54
C LEU A 7 2.58 23.64 -11.29
N VAL A 8 3.36 24.17 -10.34
CA VAL A 8 2.81 24.89 -9.19
C VAL A 8 2.18 26.20 -9.64
N ASP A 9 2.87 26.99 -10.47
CA ASP A 9 2.38 28.26 -10.99
C ASP A 9 1.10 28.10 -11.85
N GLU A 10 0.98 26.96 -12.57
CA GLU A 10 -0.21 26.58 -13.34
C GLU A 10 -1.33 25.98 -12.47
N GLY A 11 -1.16 25.85 -11.16
CA GLY A 11 -2.13 25.25 -10.24
C GLY A 11 -2.34 23.74 -10.44
N LYS A 12 -1.48 23.08 -11.22
CA LYS A 12 -1.53 21.63 -11.50
C LYS A 12 -0.83 20.79 -10.45
N LEU A 13 0.00 21.41 -9.63
CA LEU A 13 0.72 20.77 -8.54
C LEU A 13 0.59 21.63 -7.29
N LYS A 14 0.22 21.00 -6.19
CA LYS A 14 0.26 21.60 -4.86
C LYS A 14 1.28 20.87 -4.02
N ILE A 15 2.08 21.61 -3.28
CA ILE A 15 3.06 21.09 -2.33
C ILE A 15 2.55 21.43 -0.95
N TYR A 16 2.49 20.43 -0.08
CA TYR A 16 2.10 20.59 1.30
C TYR A 16 3.26 20.15 2.18
N GLU A 17 3.57 20.96 3.18
CA GLU A 17 4.57 20.68 4.20
C GLU A 17 3.90 20.88 5.57
N ASP A 18 4.25 20.05 6.53
CA ASP A 18 3.83 20.14 7.93
C ASP A 18 2.30 20.28 8.12
N LEU A 19 1.52 19.51 7.34
CA LEU A 19 0.06 19.50 7.50
C LEU A 19 -0.34 19.00 8.89
N GLU A 20 -1.24 19.74 9.53
CA GLU A 20 -1.98 19.25 10.68
C GLU A 20 -2.72 17.96 10.33
N LYS A 21 -2.82 17.04 11.29
CA LYS A 21 -3.29 15.67 11.07
C LYS A 21 -4.68 15.61 10.45
N ASP A 22 -5.60 16.45 10.88
CA ASP A 22 -6.96 16.50 10.34
C ASP A 22 -6.99 16.95 8.88
N ASN A 23 -6.17 17.93 8.52
CA ASN A 23 -6.02 18.40 7.14
C ASN A 23 -5.37 17.35 6.24
N TYR A 24 -4.42 16.60 6.77
CA TYR A 24 -3.79 15.50 6.08
C TYR A 24 -4.80 14.38 5.79
N TYR A 25 -5.61 13.97 6.77
CA TYR A 25 -6.64 12.96 6.58
C TYR A 25 -7.74 13.41 5.62
N ALA A 26 -8.16 14.69 5.71
CA ALA A 26 -9.10 15.25 4.75
C ALA A 26 -8.55 15.21 3.31
N LEU A 27 -7.26 15.53 3.13
CA LEU A 27 -6.59 15.44 1.83
C LEU A 27 -6.56 14.01 1.29
N LEU A 28 -6.26 13.02 2.13
CA LEU A 28 -6.28 11.61 1.74
C LEU A 28 -7.69 11.16 1.35
N ALA A 29 -8.71 11.51 2.16
CA ALA A 29 -10.10 11.14 1.90
C ALA A 29 -10.66 11.75 0.61
N ASP A 30 -10.19 12.94 0.22
CA ASP A 30 -10.58 13.61 -1.03
C ASP A 30 -9.75 13.16 -2.25
N SER A 31 -8.69 12.41 -2.01
CA SER A 31 -7.79 11.95 -3.06
C SER A 31 -8.31 10.69 -3.75
N ARG A 32 -8.22 10.64 -5.08
CA ARG A 32 -8.61 9.44 -5.84
C ARG A 32 -7.59 8.33 -5.74
N VAL A 33 -6.31 8.66 -5.75
CA VAL A 33 -5.21 7.69 -5.72
C VAL A 33 -4.06 8.27 -4.92
N LEU A 34 -3.57 7.51 -3.95
CA LEU A 34 -2.27 7.70 -3.33
C LEU A 34 -1.23 6.91 -4.13
N PHE A 35 -0.26 7.57 -4.73
CA PHE A 35 0.89 6.95 -5.36
C PHE A 35 2.08 6.98 -4.42
N ASN A 36 2.54 5.81 -4.00
CA ASN A 36 3.73 5.67 -3.16
C ASN A 36 4.89 5.09 -3.99
N CYS A 37 6.04 5.74 -3.95
CA CYS A 37 7.26 5.30 -4.62
C CYS A 37 8.41 5.00 -3.64
N ALA A 38 8.13 4.91 -2.35
CA ALA A 38 9.12 4.60 -1.33
C ALA A 38 9.57 3.15 -1.43
N LEU A 39 10.88 2.93 -1.54
CA LEU A 39 11.48 1.60 -1.59
C LEU A 39 12.15 1.21 -0.26
N GLN A 40 12.10 2.09 0.75
CA GLN A 40 12.75 1.86 2.04
C GLN A 40 11.77 1.53 3.15
N ASP A 41 10.48 1.78 2.96
CA ASP A 41 9.46 1.46 3.94
C ASP A 41 9.25 -0.06 4.07
N TRP A 42 9.15 -0.51 5.30
CA TRP A 42 8.73 -1.87 5.61
C TRP A 42 7.21 -2.00 5.64
N VAL A 43 6.56 -1.02 6.27
CA VAL A 43 5.11 -0.84 6.28
C VAL A 43 4.85 0.67 6.20
N SER A 44 4.14 1.11 5.19
CA SER A 44 3.82 2.52 5.05
C SER A 44 2.51 2.86 5.76
N ASN A 45 2.59 3.60 6.85
CA ASN A 45 1.41 4.10 7.55
C ASN A 45 0.53 4.94 6.61
N THR A 46 1.15 5.78 5.78
CA THR A 46 0.44 6.59 4.78
C THR A 46 -0.42 5.75 3.83
N VAL A 47 0.10 4.61 3.38
CA VAL A 47 -0.64 3.68 2.50
C VAL A 47 -1.81 3.06 3.25
N SER A 48 -1.61 2.65 4.50
CA SER A 48 -2.66 2.06 5.35
C SER A 48 -3.75 3.09 5.69
N GLU A 49 -3.36 4.31 6.03
CA GLU A 49 -4.28 5.41 6.32
C GLU A 49 -5.11 5.80 5.10
N ALA A 50 -4.50 5.88 3.93
CA ALA A 50 -5.19 6.18 2.68
C ALA A 50 -6.22 5.10 2.31
N ASP A 51 -5.87 3.82 2.44
CA ASP A 51 -6.80 2.72 2.18
C ASP A 51 -7.97 2.73 3.19
N ALA A 52 -7.70 2.97 4.46
CA ALA A 52 -8.73 3.07 5.50
C ALA A 52 -9.71 4.23 5.24
N LEU A 53 -9.24 5.31 4.61
CA LEU A 53 -10.05 6.47 4.24
C LEU A 53 -10.72 6.33 2.85
N GLY A 54 -10.58 5.17 2.20
CA GLY A 54 -11.20 4.90 0.91
C GLY A 54 -10.45 5.45 -0.31
N CYS A 55 -9.24 5.97 -0.12
CA CYS A 55 -8.35 6.35 -1.20
C CYS A 55 -7.76 5.10 -1.86
N ASN A 56 -7.76 5.03 -3.19
CA ASN A 56 -7.02 3.96 -3.86
C ASN A 56 -5.52 4.12 -3.65
N VAL A 57 -4.82 3.03 -3.43
CA VAL A 57 -3.38 3.04 -3.20
C VAL A 57 -2.65 2.30 -4.31
N LEU A 58 -1.55 2.88 -4.80
CA LEU A 58 -0.65 2.28 -5.77
C LEU A 58 0.79 2.36 -5.23
N TYR A 59 1.44 1.22 -5.08
CA TYR A 59 2.76 1.10 -4.44
C TYR A 59 3.62 0.04 -5.11
N PRO A 60 4.94 0.06 -4.88
CA PRO A 60 5.83 -0.88 -5.56
C PRO A 60 5.64 -2.31 -5.04
N ALA A 61 5.74 -3.31 -5.92
CA ALA A 61 5.82 -4.72 -5.56
C ALA A 61 7.20 -5.03 -4.98
N TYR A 62 7.48 -4.52 -3.78
CA TYR A 62 8.78 -4.59 -3.13
C TYR A 62 8.66 -4.79 -1.63
N ARG A 63 9.55 -5.59 -1.04
CA ARG A 63 9.59 -5.91 0.40
C ARG A 63 8.25 -6.44 0.91
N SER A 64 7.69 -5.86 1.97
CA SER A 64 6.43 -6.26 2.61
C SER A 64 5.17 -5.73 1.94
N PHE A 65 5.27 -4.81 0.97
CA PHE A 65 4.08 -4.25 0.32
C PHE A 65 3.18 -5.31 -0.33
N PRO A 66 3.70 -6.33 -1.05
CA PRO A 66 2.84 -7.38 -1.58
C PRO A 66 2.00 -8.09 -0.51
N GLU A 67 2.59 -8.36 0.66
CA GLU A 67 1.89 -9.05 1.76
C GLU A 67 0.79 -8.19 2.37
N THR A 68 1.03 -6.90 2.54
CA THR A 68 0.09 -5.97 3.18
C THR A 68 -1.26 -5.94 2.47
N PHE A 69 -1.28 -6.11 1.15
CA PHE A 69 -2.49 -6.04 0.34
C PHE A 69 -2.82 -7.36 -0.37
N ALA A 70 -2.44 -8.48 0.21
CA ALA A 70 -2.73 -9.82 -0.29
C ALA A 70 -2.32 -10.02 -1.77
N ASN A 71 -1.18 -9.42 -2.18
CA ASN A 71 -0.64 -9.49 -3.54
C ASN A 71 -1.61 -8.97 -4.62
N ASP A 72 -2.43 -7.96 -4.33
CA ASP A 72 -3.35 -7.39 -5.29
C ASP A 72 -2.60 -6.76 -6.49
N PRO A 73 -2.60 -7.38 -7.68
CA PRO A 73 -1.79 -6.94 -8.81
C PRO A 73 -2.23 -5.58 -9.36
N GLU A 74 -3.41 -5.10 -9.01
CA GLU A 74 -3.91 -3.81 -9.48
C GLU A 74 -3.38 -2.65 -8.63
N ARG A 75 -2.93 -2.94 -7.41
CA ARG A 75 -2.35 -1.99 -6.47
C ARG A 75 -0.83 -2.02 -6.43
N LEU A 76 -0.22 -3.01 -7.05
CA LEU A 76 1.23 -3.23 -7.06
C LEU A 76 1.78 -2.93 -8.44
N TYR A 77 2.80 -2.07 -8.52
CA TYR A 77 3.55 -1.86 -9.76
C TYR A 77 4.96 -2.45 -9.66
N ILE A 78 5.51 -2.86 -10.80
CA ILE A 78 6.88 -3.39 -10.87
C ILE A 78 7.86 -2.27 -10.51
N PRO A 79 8.72 -2.44 -9.47
CA PRO A 79 9.74 -1.46 -9.12
C PRO A 79 10.57 -1.07 -10.34
N TRP A 80 10.89 0.23 -10.47
CA TRP A 80 11.67 0.82 -11.56
C TRP A 80 10.98 0.83 -12.93
N SER A 81 9.79 0.24 -13.08
CA SER A 81 9.01 0.29 -14.31
C SER A 81 8.06 1.48 -14.31
N ILE A 82 8.50 2.61 -14.87
CA ILE A 82 7.66 3.81 -15.02
C ILE A 82 6.41 3.50 -15.85
N ASN A 83 6.53 2.69 -16.89
CA ASN A 83 5.41 2.35 -17.75
C ASN A 83 4.34 1.53 -17.02
N ASP A 84 4.74 0.55 -16.21
CA ASP A 84 3.80 -0.24 -15.41
C ASP A 84 3.12 0.65 -14.35
N ALA A 85 3.87 1.48 -13.64
CA ALA A 85 3.34 2.41 -12.67
C ALA A 85 2.32 3.38 -13.29
N LEU A 86 2.63 3.99 -14.44
CA LEU A 86 1.72 4.91 -15.13
C LEU A 86 0.45 4.20 -15.64
N ASN A 87 0.58 3.03 -16.24
CA ASN A 87 -0.56 2.27 -16.74
C ASN A 87 -1.55 1.94 -15.61
N LYS A 88 -1.03 1.49 -14.46
CA LYS A 88 -1.86 1.17 -13.29
C LYS A 88 -2.45 2.43 -12.64
N LEU A 89 -1.66 3.51 -12.54
CA LEU A 89 -2.15 4.79 -12.05
C LEU A 89 -3.32 5.30 -12.89
N PHE A 90 -3.20 5.31 -14.22
CA PHE A 90 -4.28 5.74 -15.11
C PHE A 90 -5.49 4.82 -15.03
N LYS A 91 -5.30 3.51 -14.82
CA LYS A 91 -6.40 2.57 -14.61
C LYS A 91 -7.17 2.90 -13.33
N LEU A 92 -6.48 3.09 -12.20
CA LEU A 92 -7.08 3.45 -10.91
C LEU A 92 -7.77 4.82 -10.93
N LEU A 93 -7.24 5.79 -11.68
CA LEU A 93 -7.88 7.10 -11.84
C LEU A 93 -9.19 7.03 -12.60
N LYS A 94 -9.30 6.11 -13.58
CA LYS A 94 -10.52 5.93 -14.39
C LYS A 94 -11.55 5.02 -13.72
N HIS A 95 -11.07 3.99 -13.05
CA HIS A 95 -11.88 2.94 -12.43
C HIS A 95 -11.41 2.74 -10.99
N PRO A 96 -11.85 3.58 -10.06
CA PRO A 96 -11.48 3.40 -8.67
C PRO A 96 -12.02 2.06 -8.16
N HIS A 97 -11.15 1.30 -7.52
CA HIS A 97 -11.54 0.07 -6.85
C HIS A 97 -12.22 0.40 -5.53
N ASN A 98 -13.44 -0.06 -5.35
CA ASN A 98 -14.12 -0.04 -4.05
C ASN A 98 -13.61 -1.21 -3.18
N ASN A 99 -12.38 -1.09 -2.72
CA ASN A 99 -11.75 -2.10 -1.85
C ASN A 99 -11.55 -1.58 -0.43
N ILE A 100 -12.45 -0.72 0.02
CA ILE A 100 -12.49 -0.25 1.42
C ILE A 100 -12.61 -1.48 2.32
N GLY A 101 -11.70 -1.60 3.28
CA GLY A 101 -11.75 -2.65 4.31
C GLY A 101 -10.79 -3.83 4.13
N LYS A 102 -10.08 -4.00 3.01
CA LYS A 102 -9.15 -5.14 2.85
C LYS A 102 -7.99 -5.14 3.87
N ILE A 103 -7.50 -3.96 4.24
CA ILE A 103 -6.48 -3.86 5.30
C ILE A 103 -7.08 -4.21 6.66
N SER A 104 -8.30 -3.75 6.96
CA SER A 104 -8.99 -4.10 8.19
C SER A 104 -9.14 -5.60 8.30
N ASP A 105 -9.67 -6.25 7.27
CA ASP A 105 -9.84 -7.71 7.24
C ASP A 105 -8.50 -8.46 7.42
N TYR A 106 -7.43 -7.94 6.84
CA TYR A 106 -6.09 -8.52 7.01
C TYR A 106 -5.58 -8.36 8.43
N ASN A 107 -5.76 -7.18 9.02
CA ASN A 107 -5.36 -6.90 10.40
C ASN A 107 -6.14 -7.75 11.39
N ASP A 108 -7.45 -7.87 11.23
CA ASP A 108 -8.29 -8.69 12.09
C ASP A 108 -7.87 -10.17 12.05
N LYS A 109 -7.65 -10.73 10.87
CA LYS A 109 -7.12 -12.08 10.70
C LYS A 109 -5.72 -12.25 11.30
N THR A 110 -4.90 -11.22 11.24
CA THR A 110 -3.54 -11.24 11.83
C THR A 110 -3.63 -11.22 13.36
N ILE A 111 -4.52 -10.41 13.92
CA ILE A 111 -4.75 -10.35 15.37
C ILE A 111 -5.29 -11.68 15.87
N ASP A 112 -6.30 -12.25 15.21
CA ASP A 112 -6.86 -13.57 15.55
C ASP A 112 -5.76 -14.65 15.55
N ARG A 113 -4.93 -14.67 14.51
CA ARG A 113 -3.80 -15.59 14.41
C ARG A 113 -2.78 -15.41 15.55
N ILE A 114 -2.48 -14.19 15.94
CA ILE A 114 -1.60 -13.90 17.07
C ILE A 114 -2.23 -14.40 18.38
N CYS A 115 -3.52 -14.14 18.56
CA CYS A 115 -4.27 -14.63 19.73
C CYS A 115 -4.24 -16.15 19.81
N ASP A 116 -4.49 -16.84 18.70
CA ASP A 116 -4.45 -18.31 18.63
C ASP A 116 -3.06 -18.87 19.00
N ILE A 117 -1.99 -18.23 18.52
CA ILE A 117 -0.61 -18.61 18.87
C ILE A 117 -0.36 -18.45 20.37
N ILE A 118 -0.76 -17.30 20.95
CA ILE A 118 -0.55 -16.99 22.38
C ILE A 118 -1.37 -17.95 23.26
N THR A 119 -2.58 -18.32 22.84
CA THR A 119 -3.46 -19.23 23.61
C THR A 119 -3.13 -20.71 23.39
N GLY A 120 -2.12 -21.05 22.60
CA GLY A 120 -1.73 -22.43 22.31
C GLY A 120 -2.62 -23.16 21.29
N GLN A 121 -3.51 -22.43 20.61
CA GLN A 121 -4.36 -22.96 19.54
C GLN A 121 -3.74 -22.80 18.15
N GLY A 122 -2.54 -22.19 18.07
CA GLY A 122 -1.93 -21.74 16.83
C GLY A 122 -0.96 -22.72 16.16
N GLU A 123 -0.88 -24.00 16.56
CA GLU A 123 0.08 -24.96 15.94
C GLU A 123 -0.04 -25.07 14.42
N GLN A 124 -1.24 -24.94 13.88
CA GLN A 124 -1.49 -24.94 12.45
C GLN A 124 -0.80 -23.77 11.72
N TYR A 125 -0.68 -22.62 12.36
CA TYR A 125 -0.05 -21.43 11.78
C TYR A 125 1.47 -21.54 11.77
N LEU A 126 2.07 -22.22 12.76
CA LEU A 126 3.50 -22.46 12.80
C LEU A 126 3.97 -23.35 11.63
N ARG A 127 3.13 -24.26 11.16
CA ARG A 127 3.41 -25.09 9.98
C ARG A 127 3.39 -24.28 8.69
N MET A 128 2.43 -23.35 8.54
CA MET A 128 2.34 -22.47 7.37
C MET A 128 3.57 -21.55 7.25
N ASP A 129 4.12 -21.09 8.37
CA ASP A 129 5.31 -20.24 8.40
C ASP A 129 6.57 -20.99 7.91
N THR A 130 6.62 -22.29 8.13
CA THR A 130 7.71 -23.16 7.62
C THR A 130 7.65 -23.27 6.09
N ASP A 131 6.47 -23.36 5.50
CA ASP A 131 6.27 -23.42 4.06
C ASP A 131 6.58 -22.07 3.40
N TYR A 132 6.25 -20.96 4.05
CA TYR A 132 6.59 -19.62 3.60
C TYR A 132 8.11 -19.40 3.56
N ARG A 133 8.83 -19.80 4.60
CA ARG A 133 10.30 -19.74 4.64
C ARG A 133 10.94 -20.54 3.52
N LYS A 134 10.41 -21.69 3.20
CA LYS A 134 10.84 -22.52 2.08
C LYS A 134 10.63 -21.79 0.75
N TYR A 135 9.44 -21.20 0.55
CA TYR A 135 9.10 -20.42 -0.64
C TYR A 135 10.07 -19.23 -0.84
N VAL A 136 10.32 -18.45 0.22
CA VAL A 136 11.26 -17.31 0.17
C VAL A 136 12.69 -17.76 -0.11
N SER A 137 13.12 -18.93 0.40
CA SER A 137 14.45 -19.46 0.16
C SER A 137 14.65 -19.99 -1.27
N GLU A 138 13.58 -20.40 -1.94
CA GLU A 138 13.59 -20.92 -3.30
C GLU A 138 13.44 -19.82 -4.36
N THR A 139 12.94 -18.63 -3.98
CA THR A 139 12.82 -17.47 -4.87
C THR A 139 14.16 -16.72 -4.88
N LYS A 140 15.08 -17.16 -5.72
CA LYS A 140 16.31 -16.40 -6.02
C LYS A 140 15.93 -15.21 -6.90
N TYR A 141 16.15 -14.01 -6.36
CA TYR A 141 16.16 -12.77 -7.13
C TYR A 141 17.46 -12.63 -7.90
#